data_9be5b189f6d6ef2991b9055ec677a8ff
#
_entry.id   9be5b189f6d6ef2991b9055ec677a8ff
#
_cell.length_a   1.000
_cell.length_b   1.000
_cell.length_c   1.000
_cell.angle_alpha   90.00
_cell.angle_beta   90.00
_cell.angle_gamma   90.00
#
_symmetry.space_group_name_H-M   'P 1'
#
loop_
_entity.id
_entity.type
_entity.pdbx_description
1 polymer ?
#
loop_
_entity_poly.entity_id
_entity_poly.type
_entity_poly.pdbx_seq_one_letter_code
_entity_poly.pdbx_strand_id
1 'polypeptide(L)'
;MWLLGLFCGLSLFLLGGCGGGGGGGGTPYPVDRAVSVTNKGNYYEIVLNYNEGFSPFEVGQEYGRKVLATVPGYESALDSYLAELAEKTDFLYQLFLSRAEEIRKNLDATYVEELEGFADNLITENKLGDGRLSVDEFFLLNLVPDVARATACNALAVWGNRSVTGKTQLVRSLEWFSGSQEQLSRVNAVTVVKNGTRSYAMVGYVGMLGMLTGFNSRGVFAAVLDSQTGSEYSYTGCRSYTFDLRRAVENAATLSDVADDMRNPQRNYTVNHLIFLADGREAWVLENNFRGLGTNVSRRVRTANSETNPGFNPGIAWGIDESIAAVNSFVLLGNTDNHTILPANAMRWSSLATQLRLAGEQVTGTELKSVASYSSTGKPGNRDQGDLYSTHTAQLLYFCPETLELEAFFRNPSVAAPLPDKPTFQAVPVTF
;
A
#
# COMPACT_ATOMS: atom_id res chain seq x y z
N MET A 1 -50.43 -37.70 -24.39
CA MET A 1 -50.48 -39.15 -24.00
C MET A 1 -49.49 -39.33 -22.89
N TRP A 2 -50.06 -39.64 -21.68
CA TRP A 2 -49.46 -40.13 -20.45
C TRP A 2 -48.57 -39.18 -19.69
N LEU A 3 -48.97 -38.51 -18.58
CA LEU A 3 -49.55 -38.80 -17.23
C LEU A 3 -48.52 -39.14 -16.17
N LEU A 4 -48.42 -38.19 -15.21
CA LEU A 4 -48.55 -38.32 -13.73
C LEU A 4 -47.44 -38.99 -12.92
N GLY A 5 -47.07 -38.29 -11.84
CA GLY A 5 -46.45 -38.86 -10.65
C GLY A 5 -46.13 -37.81 -9.59
N LEU A 6 -47.15 -37.39 -8.88
CA LEU A 6 -47.13 -36.60 -7.61
C LEU A 6 -46.61 -37.45 -6.48
N PHE A 7 -45.72 -36.92 -5.59
CA PHE A 7 -45.70 -37.31 -4.19
C PHE A 7 -45.37 -36.13 -3.29
N CYS A 8 -46.37 -35.73 -2.52
CA CYS A 8 -46.32 -34.88 -1.34
C CYS A 8 -45.68 -35.61 -0.17
N GLY A 9 -44.83 -34.93 0.56
CA GLY A 9 -44.36 -35.35 1.88
C GLY A 9 -44.33 -34.16 2.82
N LEU A 10 -45.47 -33.89 3.43
CA LEU A 10 -45.65 -32.90 4.50
C LEU A 10 -45.17 -33.54 5.80
N SER A 11 -44.23 -32.92 6.52
CA SER A 11 -43.94 -33.27 7.91
C SER A 11 -43.99 -32.00 8.75
N LEU A 12 -45.11 -31.83 9.43
CA LEU A 12 -45.28 -30.94 10.59
C LEU A 12 -44.44 -31.46 11.75
N PHE A 13 -43.70 -30.58 12.41
CA PHE A 13 -43.34 -30.77 13.81
C PHE A 13 -43.63 -29.51 14.61
N LEU A 14 -44.22 -29.76 15.73
CA LEU A 14 -44.93 -28.92 16.63
C LEU A 14 -44.07 -27.96 17.44
N LEU A 15 -44.63 -26.81 17.72
CA LEU A 15 -44.31 -25.81 18.72
C LEU A 15 -44.12 -26.41 20.11
N GLY A 16 -43.05 -26.03 20.76
CA GLY A 16 -42.83 -26.15 22.18
C GLY A 16 -42.15 -24.89 22.69
N GLY A 17 -42.95 -23.93 23.15
CA GLY A 17 -42.45 -22.76 23.84
C GLY A 17 -42.15 -23.05 25.30
N CYS A 18 -41.10 -22.46 25.84
CA CYS A 18 -41.01 -22.05 27.24
C CYS A 18 -40.02 -20.90 27.39
N GLY A 19 -40.48 -19.81 27.95
CA GLY A 19 -39.69 -18.64 28.23
C GLY A 19 -38.76 -18.82 29.44
N GLY A 20 -37.71 -18.03 29.47
CA GLY A 20 -36.80 -17.87 30.59
C GLY A 20 -35.85 -16.71 30.29
N GLY A 21 -36.11 -15.56 30.89
CA GLY A 21 -35.16 -14.43 30.82
C GLY A 21 -33.87 -14.74 31.59
N GLY A 22 -32.75 -14.40 31.00
CA GLY A 22 -31.44 -14.49 31.64
C GLY A 22 -30.49 -13.57 30.91
N GLY A 23 -29.90 -12.64 31.61
CA GLY A 23 -28.95 -11.65 31.07
C GLY A 23 -27.83 -12.29 30.26
N GLY A 24 -27.77 -11.94 29.00
CA GLY A 24 -26.78 -12.46 28.09
C GLY A 24 -25.46 -11.74 28.26
N GLY A 25 -24.54 -12.30 29.05
CA GLY A 25 -23.13 -12.18 28.77
C GLY A 25 -22.87 -13.07 27.56
N GLY A 26 -22.88 -12.48 26.36
CA GLY A 26 -22.50 -13.23 25.14
C GLY A 26 -21.07 -13.74 25.32
N THR A 27 -20.90 -15.06 25.19
CA THR A 27 -19.56 -15.61 25.00
C THR A 27 -18.95 -14.90 23.80
N PRO A 28 -17.72 -14.31 23.92
CA PRO A 28 -17.07 -13.71 22.77
C PRO A 28 -17.07 -14.71 21.62
N TYR A 29 -17.48 -14.27 20.43
CA TYR A 29 -17.35 -15.08 19.23
C TYR A 29 -15.89 -15.53 19.16
N PRO A 30 -15.59 -16.83 18.92
CA PRO A 30 -14.21 -17.34 18.92
C PRO A 30 -13.29 -16.51 18.03
N VAL A 31 -13.77 -16.02 16.89
CA VAL A 31 -13.05 -15.17 15.92
C VAL A 31 -12.70 -13.78 16.47
N ASP A 32 -13.38 -13.29 17.51
CA ASP A 32 -13.10 -11.98 18.12
C ASP A 32 -11.62 -11.84 18.57
N ARG A 33 -10.96 -12.93 18.92
CA ARG A 33 -9.55 -12.97 19.30
C ARG A 33 -8.59 -12.87 18.12
N ALA A 34 -9.05 -13.21 16.92
CA ALA A 34 -8.21 -13.19 15.70
C ALA A 34 -7.99 -11.77 15.15
N VAL A 35 -8.81 -10.81 15.55
CA VAL A 35 -8.72 -9.45 15.03
C VAL A 35 -8.67 -8.42 16.15
N SER A 36 -7.83 -7.39 16.01
CA SER A 36 -7.93 -6.19 16.84
C SER A 36 -7.80 -4.93 15.98
N VAL A 37 -8.53 -3.88 16.35
CA VAL A 37 -8.47 -2.54 15.76
C VAL A 37 -8.32 -1.54 16.90
N THR A 38 -7.18 -0.87 16.99
CA THR A 38 -6.85 0.02 18.10
C THR A 38 -6.46 1.39 17.57
N ASN A 39 -7.12 2.44 18.03
CA ASN A 39 -6.74 3.82 17.71
C ASN A 39 -5.48 4.22 18.49
N LYS A 40 -4.42 4.60 17.78
CA LYS A 40 -3.15 5.09 18.33
C LYS A 40 -2.98 6.62 18.21
N GLY A 41 -4.07 7.32 17.90
CA GLY A 41 -4.09 8.77 17.68
C GLY A 41 -3.90 9.13 16.20
N ASN A 42 -2.70 8.99 15.67
CA ASN A 42 -2.39 9.37 14.28
C ASN A 42 -2.60 8.23 13.27
N TYR A 43 -2.78 7.01 13.74
CA TYR A 43 -3.04 5.82 12.92
C TYR A 43 -3.83 4.77 13.73
N TYR A 44 -4.36 3.80 13.03
CA TYR A 44 -4.95 2.60 13.63
C TYR A 44 -3.96 1.44 13.55
N GLU A 45 -3.74 0.78 14.69
CA GLU A 45 -3.06 -0.51 14.74
C GLU A 45 -4.08 -1.61 14.54
N ILE A 46 -3.85 -2.46 13.54
CA ILE A 46 -4.71 -3.58 13.17
C ILE A 46 -3.89 -4.86 13.30
N VAL A 47 -4.46 -5.87 13.95
CA VAL A 47 -3.88 -7.21 13.98
C VAL A 47 -4.86 -8.18 13.35
N LEU A 48 -4.40 -8.92 12.34
CA LEU A 48 -5.11 -10.05 11.72
C LEU A 48 -4.31 -11.33 12.04
N ASN A 49 -4.87 -12.18 12.90
CA ASN A 49 -4.16 -13.34 13.45
C ASN A 49 -4.70 -14.66 12.88
N TYR A 50 -4.07 -15.12 11.81
CA TYR A 50 -4.38 -16.41 11.18
C TYR A 50 -3.84 -17.63 11.94
N ASN A 51 -3.00 -17.42 12.96
CA ASN A 51 -2.52 -18.54 13.81
C ASN A 51 -3.65 -19.18 14.63
N GLU A 52 -4.77 -18.50 14.77
CA GLU A 52 -5.97 -19.02 15.46
C GLU A 52 -6.76 -20.05 14.62
N GLY A 53 -6.39 -20.24 13.34
CA GLY A 53 -6.97 -21.27 12.47
C GLY A 53 -8.28 -20.88 11.80
N PHE A 54 -8.66 -19.60 11.83
CA PHE A 54 -9.84 -19.08 11.11
C PHE A 54 -9.55 -18.92 9.62
N SER A 55 -10.58 -19.09 8.80
CA SER A 55 -10.50 -18.84 7.37
C SER A 55 -10.28 -17.35 7.05
N PRO A 56 -9.79 -17.02 5.84
CA PRO A 56 -9.66 -15.63 5.40
C PRO A 56 -11.00 -14.87 5.45
N PHE A 57 -12.09 -15.53 5.08
CA PHE A 57 -13.42 -14.95 5.15
C PHE A 57 -13.82 -14.59 6.59
N GLU A 58 -13.64 -15.49 7.57
CA GLU A 58 -13.98 -15.23 8.97
C GLU A 58 -13.15 -14.08 9.55
N VAL A 59 -11.84 -14.06 9.26
CA VAL A 59 -10.97 -12.95 9.71
C VAL A 59 -11.38 -11.64 9.04
N GLY A 60 -11.68 -11.65 7.75
CA GLY A 60 -12.18 -10.50 7.01
C GLY A 60 -13.50 -9.97 7.58
N GLN A 61 -14.46 -10.85 7.88
CA GLN A 61 -15.77 -10.50 8.44
C GLN A 61 -15.61 -9.84 9.82
N GLU A 62 -14.81 -10.42 10.69
CA GLU A 62 -14.54 -9.83 11.99
C GLU A 62 -13.77 -8.50 11.89
N TYR A 63 -12.86 -8.39 10.90
CA TYR A 63 -12.15 -7.14 10.63
C TYR A 63 -13.14 -6.03 10.24
N GLY A 64 -14.03 -6.27 9.28
CA GLY A 64 -15.05 -5.30 8.86
C GLY A 64 -15.95 -4.89 10.04
N ARG A 65 -16.43 -5.85 10.82
CA ARG A 65 -17.24 -5.59 12.00
C ARG A 65 -16.53 -4.67 13.02
N LYS A 66 -15.24 -4.94 13.30
CA LYS A 66 -14.44 -4.12 14.24
C LYS A 66 -14.11 -2.74 13.68
N VAL A 67 -13.84 -2.63 12.40
CA VAL A 67 -13.60 -1.34 11.75
C VAL A 67 -14.82 -0.45 11.86
N LEU A 68 -15.99 -0.94 11.48
CA LEU A 68 -17.23 -0.16 11.54
C LEU A 68 -17.60 0.25 12.98
N ALA A 69 -17.24 -0.55 13.98
CA ALA A 69 -17.46 -0.23 15.39
C ALA A 69 -16.43 0.76 15.97
N THR A 70 -15.18 0.78 15.45
CA THR A 70 -14.05 1.47 16.10
C THR A 70 -13.60 2.74 15.35
N VAL A 71 -13.82 2.80 14.02
CA VAL A 71 -13.35 3.91 13.17
C VAL A 71 -14.51 4.84 12.84
N PRO A 72 -14.64 6.00 13.52
CA PRO A 72 -15.75 6.90 13.31
C PRO A 72 -15.82 7.42 11.87
N GLY A 73 -16.99 7.31 11.24
CA GLY A 73 -17.22 7.82 9.89
C GLY A 73 -16.42 7.13 8.79
N TYR A 74 -15.98 5.88 9.01
CA TYR A 74 -15.21 5.09 8.05
C TYR A 74 -15.86 5.07 6.66
N GLU A 75 -17.13 4.60 6.59
CA GLU A 75 -17.84 4.49 5.32
C GLU A 75 -17.98 5.84 4.62
N SER A 76 -18.47 6.87 5.33
CA SER A 76 -18.71 8.18 4.74
C SER A 76 -17.43 8.89 4.28
N ALA A 77 -16.32 8.67 4.97
CA ALA A 77 -15.04 9.22 4.56
C ALA A 77 -14.55 8.59 3.25
N LEU A 78 -14.66 7.26 3.12
CA LEU A 78 -14.16 6.54 1.96
C LEU A 78 -15.08 6.64 0.75
N ASP A 79 -16.41 6.64 0.94
CA ASP A 79 -17.35 6.97 -0.12
C ASP A 79 -17.11 8.38 -0.69
N SER A 80 -16.97 9.39 0.18
CA SER A 80 -16.63 10.75 -0.25
C SER A 80 -15.28 10.83 -0.97
N TYR A 81 -14.28 10.04 -0.52
CA TYR A 81 -12.98 9.94 -1.19
C TYR A 81 -13.10 9.37 -2.61
N LEU A 82 -13.82 8.27 -2.77
CA LEU A 82 -14.07 7.66 -4.08
C LEU A 82 -14.84 8.61 -5.01
N ALA A 83 -15.82 9.35 -4.47
CA ALA A 83 -16.56 10.36 -5.22
C ALA A 83 -15.62 11.46 -5.74
N GLU A 84 -14.67 11.93 -4.94
CA GLU A 84 -13.67 12.90 -5.40
C GLU A 84 -12.72 12.33 -6.45
N LEU A 85 -12.26 11.08 -6.30
CA LEU A 85 -11.43 10.40 -7.30
C LEU A 85 -12.14 10.24 -8.65
N ALA A 86 -13.45 9.98 -8.63
CA ALA A 86 -14.29 9.89 -9.83
C ALA A 86 -14.73 11.28 -10.34
N GLU A 87 -14.13 12.38 -9.82
CA GLU A 87 -14.49 13.76 -10.18
C GLU A 87 -15.99 14.03 -10.06
N LYS A 88 -16.67 13.30 -9.17
CA LYS A 88 -18.13 13.33 -8.96
C LYS A 88 -18.92 13.06 -10.26
N THR A 89 -18.36 12.26 -11.16
CA THR A 89 -19.00 11.88 -12.43
C THR A 89 -19.29 10.38 -12.47
N ASP A 90 -20.52 10.02 -12.85
CA ASP A 90 -20.91 8.62 -13.03
C ASP A 90 -20.05 7.91 -14.08
N PHE A 91 -19.62 8.62 -15.11
CA PHE A 91 -18.80 8.05 -16.17
C PHE A 91 -17.46 7.51 -15.65
N LEU A 92 -16.70 8.32 -14.90
CA LEU A 92 -15.43 7.89 -14.34
C LEU A 92 -15.62 6.81 -13.27
N TYR A 93 -16.68 6.93 -12.48
CA TYR A 93 -16.99 5.93 -11.48
C TYR A 93 -17.26 4.55 -12.11
N GLN A 94 -18.14 4.48 -13.11
CA GLN A 94 -18.43 3.22 -13.83
C GLN A 94 -17.19 2.67 -14.54
N LEU A 95 -16.33 3.54 -15.07
CA LEU A 95 -15.05 3.14 -15.64
C LEU A 95 -14.14 2.51 -14.58
N PHE A 96 -14.03 3.09 -13.40
CA PHE A 96 -13.23 2.54 -12.30
C PHE A 96 -13.80 1.22 -11.79
N LEU A 97 -15.12 1.11 -11.64
CA LEU A 97 -15.77 -0.14 -11.24
C LEU A 97 -15.49 -1.26 -12.24
N SER A 98 -15.67 -1.02 -13.55
CA SER A 98 -15.41 -2.06 -14.55
C SER A 98 -13.94 -2.49 -14.60
N ARG A 99 -13.00 -1.59 -14.34
CA ARG A 99 -11.57 -1.92 -14.19
C ARG A 99 -11.32 -2.78 -12.96
N ALA A 100 -11.89 -2.38 -11.83
CA ALA A 100 -11.75 -3.10 -10.57
C ALA A 100 -12.35 -4.51 -10.65
N GLU A 101 -13.54 -4.65 -11.25
CA GLU A 101 -14.18 -5.94 -11.46
C GLU A 101 -13.31 -6.89 -12.29
N GLU A 102 -12.68 -6.39 -13.36
CA GLU A 102 -11.82 -7.22 -14.21
C GLU A 102 -10.55 -7.66 -13.50
N ILE A 103 -9.93 -6.76 -12.69
CA ILE A 103 -8.73 -7.07 -11.90
C ILE A 103 -9.09 -8.04 -10.76
N ARG A 104 -10.25 -7.87 -10.11
CA ARG A 104 -10.75 -8.76 -9.04
C ARG A 104 -10.76 -10.22 -9.45
N LYS A 105 -11.12 -10.53 -10.71
CA LYS A 105 -11.15 -11.91 -11.25
C LYS A 105 -9.77 -12.60 -11.23
N ASN A 106 -8.69 -11.82 -11.14
CA ASN A 106 -7.31 -12.30 -11.15
C ASN A 106 -6.61 -12.19 -9.79
N LEU A 107 -7.32 -11.80 -8.72
CA LEU A 107 -6.79 -11.86 -7.36
C LEU A 107 -6.70 -13.33 -6.90
N ASP A 108 -5.77 -13.60 -6.00
CA ASP A 108 -5.66 -14.91 -5.38
C ASP A 108 -6.87 -15.15 -4.45
N ALA A 109 -7.42 -16.37 -4.48
CA ALA A 109 -8.67 -16.73 -3.79
C ALA A 109 -8.66 -16.36 -2.29
N THR A 110 -7.53 -16.55 -1.61
CA THR A 110 -7.36 -16.20 -0.19
C THR A 110 -7.63 -14.71 0.07
N TYR A 111 -7.18 -13.82 -0.82
CA TYR A 111 -7.41 -12.39 -0.68
C TYR A 111 -8.84 -11.99 -1.07
N VAL A 112 -9.42 -12.69 -2.04
CA VAL A 112 -10.85 -12.50 -2.38
C VAL A 112 -11.72 -12.86 -1.19
N GLU A 113 -11.49 -14.01 -0.57
CA GLU A 113 -12.21 -14.44 0.64
C GLU A 113 -12.09 -13.45 1.79
N GLU A 114 -10.89 -12.92 2.04
CA GLU A 114 -10.65 -11.90 3.08
C GLU A 114 -11.41 -10.60 2.80
N LEU A 115 -11.40 -10.14 1.54
CA LEU A 115 -12.14 -8.95 1.11
C LEU A 115 -13.65 -9.18 1.15
N GLU A 116 -14.14 -10.33 0.71
CA GLU A 116 -15.55 -10.70 0.78
C GLU A 116 -16.05 -10.80 2.22
N GLY A 117 -15.23 -11.35 3.11
CA GLY A 117 -15.53 -11.36 4.54
C GLY A 117 -15.70 -9.94 5.10
N PHE A 118 -14.78 -9.02 4.81
CA PHE A 118 -14.93 -7.63 5.23
C PHE A 118 -16.22 -7.01 4.65
N ALA A 119 -16.43 -7.21 3.36
CA ALA A 119 -17.55 -6.65 2.61
C ALA A 119 -18.93 -7.18 3.04
N ASP A 120 -18.99 -8.34 3.70
CA ASP A 120 -20.23 -8.90 4.28
C ASP A 120 -20.87 -7.98 5.35
N ASN A 121 -20.11 -7.02 5.87
CA ASN A 121 -20.59 -6.00 6.80
C ASN A 121 -21.12 -4.72 6.10
N LEU A 122 -21.02 -4.63 4.78
CA LEU A 122 -21.35 -3.43 4.00
C LEU A 122 -22.68 -3.59 3.28
N ILE A 123 -23.19 -2.49 2.73
CA ILE A 123 -24.43 -2.54 1.95
C ILE A 123 -24.19 -3.08 0.55
N THR A 124 -25.22 -3.62 -0.07
CA THR A 124 -25.17 -4.12 -1.46
C THR A 124 -25.58 -3.07 -2.48
N GLU A 125 -26.35 -2.05 -2.09
CA GLU A 125 -26.77 -0.97 -2.97
C GLU A 125 -25.55 -0.07 -3.26
N ASN A 126 -25.19 0.03 -4.54
CA ASN A 126 -24.03 0.78 -4.99
C ASN A 126 -24.48 2.19 -5.44
N LYS A 127 -24.16 3.21 -4.63
CA LYS A 127 -24.50 4.60 -4.92
C LYS A 127 -23.45 5.54 -4.37
N LEU A 128 -22.56 5.98 -5.23
CA LEU A 128 -21.46 6.88 -4.90
C LEU A 128 -21.94 8.19 -4.27
N GLY A 129 -21.34 8.58 -3.16
CA GLY A 129 -21.61 9.85 -2.47
C GLY A 129 -22.84 9.86 -1.57
N ASP A 130 -23.35 8.69 -1.17
CA ASP A 130 -24.50 8.58 -0.28
C ASP A 130 -24.10 8.49 1.22
N GLY A 131 -22.81 8.46 1.50
CA GLY A 131 -22.24 8.35 2.85
C GLY A 131 -22.14 6.93 3.38
N ARG A 132 -22.41 5.92 2.56
CA ARG A 132 -22.27 4.51 2.85
C ARG A 132 -21.21 3.91 1.92
N LEU A 133 -20.63 2.80 2.34
CA LEU A 133 -19.69 2.06 1.51
C LEU A 133 -20.34 0.75 1.04
N SER A 134 -20.52 0.60 -0.24
CA SER A 134 -21.02 -0.64 -0.84
C SER A 134 -19.90 -1.67 -1.00
N VAL A 135 -20.29 -2.92 -1.26
CA VAL A 135 -19.35 -4.01 -1.58
C VAL A 135 -18.45 -3.62 -2.77
N ASP A 136 -19.03 -3.08 -3.84
CA ASP A 136 -18.26 -2.72 -5.04
C ASP A 136 -17.30 -1.55 -4.80
N GLU A 137 -17.70 -0.58 -4.02
CA GLU A 137 -16.84 0.54 -3.60
C GLU A 137 -15.69 0.07 -2.71
N PHE A 138 -15.91 -0.89 -1.85
CA PHE A 138 -14.86 -1.49 -1.04
C PHE A 138 -13.83 -2.24 -1.88
N PHE A 139 -14.27 -3.00 -2.88
CA PHE A 139 -13.34 -3.62 -3.83
C PHE A 139 -12.62 -2.57 -4.67
N LEU A 140 -13.32 -1.54 -5.14
CA LEU A 140 -12.70 -0.42 -5.84
C LEU A 140 -11.65 0.27 -4.99
N LEU A 141 -11.93 0.55 -3.71
CA LEU A 141 -10.99 1.15 -2.76
C LEU A 141 -9.68 0.35 -2.67
N ASN A 142 -9.79 -0.97 -2.58
CA ASN A 142 -8.64 -1.87 -2.51
C ASN A 142 -7.84 -1.93 -3.81
N LEU A 143 -8.44 -1.57 -4.94
CA LEU A 143 -7.82 -1.59 -6.26
C LEU A 143 -7.54 -0.18 -6.82
N VAL A 144 -7.74 0.88 -6.02
CA VAL A 144 -7.43 2.27 -6.43
C VAL A 144 -6.02 2.41 -7.02
N PRO A 145 -4.96 1.79 -6.45
CA PRO A 145 -3.63 1.88 -7.05
C PRO A 145 -3.56 1.33 -8.48
N ASP A 146 -4.38 0.32 -8.78
CA ASP A 146 -4.44 -0.34 -10.08
C ASP A 146 -5.31 0.40 -11.10
N VAL A 147 -6.31 1.16 -10.66
CA VAL A 147 -7.32 1.78 -11.53
C VAL A 147 -7.19 3.29 -11.66
N ALA A 148 -6.68 3.98 -10.62
CA ALA A 148 -6.55 5.43 -10.57
C ALA A 148 -5.14 5.81 -10.07
N ARG A 149 -4.29 6.29 -10.96
CA ARG A 149 -2.88 6.60 -10.71
C ARG A 149 -2.72 7.86 -9.84
N ALA A 150 -3.02 7.75 -8.56
CA ALA A 150 -3.08 8.88 -7.62
C ALA A 150 -1.79 9.08 -6.80
N THR A 151 -0.70 8.36 -7.10
CA THR A 151 0.51 8.34 -6.26
C THR A 151 1.71 9.03 -6.88
N ALA A 152 2.49 9.69 -6.04
CA ALA A 152 3.90 9.98 -6.24
C ALA A 152 4.65 9.52 -4.99
N CYS A 153 5.90 9.11 -5.15
CA CYS A 153 6.67 8.53 -4.05
C CYS A 153 8.16 8.81 -4.23
N ASN A 154 8.90 8.66 -3.14
CA ASN A 154 10.34 8.49 -3.20
C ASN A 154 10.81 7.55 -2.09
N ALA A 155 12.00 6.97 -2.25
CA ALA A 155 12.64 6.16 -1.25
C ALA A 155 14.16 6.30 -1.35
N LEU A 156 14.84 6.09 -0.23
CA LEU A 156 16.29 6.11 -0.11
C LEU A 156 16.73 5.10 0.93
N ALA A 157 17.76 4.32 0.63
CA ALA A 157 18.43 3.46 1.60
C ALA A 157 19.94 3.70 1.60
N VAL A 158 20.55 3.46 2.75
CA VAL A 158 22.00 3.39 2.96
C VAL A 158 22.34 2.12 3.76
N TRP A 159 23.54 1.59 3.54
CA TRP A 159 24.05 0.39 4.26
C TRP A 159 25.57 0.39 4.33
N GLY A 160 26.17 -0.66 4.88
CA GLY A 160 27.61 -0.83 4.94
C GLY A 160 28.33 0.36 5.56
N ASN A 161 29.39 0.83 4.95
CA ASN A 161 30.18 1.96 5.46
C ASN A 161 29.42 3.31 5.41
N ARG A 162 28.38 3.41 4.56
CA ARG A 162 27.53 4.61 4.47
C ARG A 162 26.59 4.74 5.67
N SER A 163 26.28 3.68 6.36
CA SER A 163 25.42 3.66 7.55
C SER A 163 26.27 3.63 8.81
N VAL A 164 26.02 4.55 9.76
CA VAL A 164 26.71 4.57 11.07
C VAL A 164 26.61 3.24 11.79
N THR A 165 25.51 2.51 11.62
CA THR A 165 25.30 1.21 12.25
C THR A 165 25.89 0.04 11.45
N GLY A 166 26.40 0.28 10.23
CA GLY A 166 26.76 -0.76 9.28
C GLY A 166 25.58 -1.55 8.70
N LYS A 167 24.35 -1.27 9.18
CA LYS A 167 23.11 -1.95 8.81
C LYS A 167 22.35 -1.14 7.77
N THR A 168 21.47 -1.81 7.04
CA THR A 168 20.57 -1.11 6.14
C THR A 168 19.59 -0.26 6.93
N GLN A 169 19.51 1.00 6.56
CA GLN A 169 18.51 1.96 7.03
C GLN A 169 17.86 2.60 5.82
N LEU A 170 16.56 2.82 5.87
CA LEU A 170 15.85 3.41 4.75
C LEU A 170 14.79 4.42 5.20
N VAL A 171 14.45 5.31 4.27
CA VAL A 171 13.27 6.18 4.36
C VAL A 171 12.42 6.04 3.11
N ARG A 172 11.12 6.21 3.26
CA ARG A 172 10.13 6.16 2.19
C ARG A 172 9.08 7.24 2.39
N SER A 173 8.81 8.02 1.34
CA SER A 173 7.70 8.96 1.28
C SER A 173 6.56 8.39 0.42
N LEU A 174 5.36 8.31 0.98
CA LEU A 174 4.12 8.15 0.23
C LEU A 174 3.53 9.53 0.00
N GLU A 175 3.46 9.93 -1.24
CA GLU A 175 2.70 11.09 -1.67
C GLU A 175 1.44 10.58 -2.37
N TRP A 176 0.30 10.94 -1.83
CA TRP A 176 -0.99 10.48 -2.31
C TRP A 176 -2.04 11.57 -2.13
N PHE A 177 -2.99 11.65 -3.04
CA PHE A 177 -4.16 12.49 -2.85
C PHE A 177 -5.01 11.92 -1.70
N SER A 178 -5.03 12.62 -0.58
CA SER A 178 -5.72 12.18 0.64
C SER A 178 -7.21 12.56 0.66
N GLY A 179 -7.72 13.18 -0.42
CA GLY A 179 -9.03 13.80 -0.48
C GLY A 179 -9.01 15.26 0.01
N SER A 180 -9.92 16.10 -0.51
CA SER A 180 -10.00 17.52 -0.16
C SER A 180 -10.36 17.78 1.31
N GLN A 181 -10.93 16.77 1.98
CA GLN A 181 -11.28 16.79 3.39
C GLN A 181 -10.39 15.85 4.22
N GLU A 182 -9.19 15.50 3.72
CA GLU A 182 -8.24 14.59 4.37
C GLU A 182 -8.86 13.23 4.71
N GLN A 183 -9.72 12.72 3.83
CA GLN A 183 -10.49 11.48 4.06
C GLN A 183 -9.60 10.28 4.35
N LEU A 184 -8.56 10.05 3.52
CA LEU A 184 -7.61 8.94 3.75
C LEU A 184 -6.76 9.15 5.00
N SER A 185 -6.43 10.40 5.33
CA SER A 185 -5.65 10.70 6.55
C SER A 185 -6.37 10.28 7.83
N ARG A 186 -7.72 10.21 7.80
CA ARG A 186 -8.54 9.74 8.93
C ARG A 186 -8.41 8.25 9.22
N VAL A 187 -7.94 7.50 8.25
CA VAL A 187 -7.88 6.04 8.27
C VAL A 187 -6.47 5.49 8.05
N ASN A 188 -5.42 6.27 8.35
CA ASN A 188 -4.06 5.74 8.36
C ASN A 188 -3.98 4.48 9.22
N ALA A 189 -3.27 3.46 8.75
CA ALA A 189 -3.17 2.20 9.45
C ALA A 189 -1.80 1.55 9.36
N VAL A 190 -1.48 0.79 10.41
CA VAL A 190 -0.44 -0.24 10.39
C VAL A 190 -1.13 -1.56 10.68
N THR A 191 -1.13 -2.45 9.68
CA THR A 191 -1.78 -3.76 9.76
C THR A 191 -0.72 -4.83 9.93
N VAL A 192 -0.77 -5.55 11.05
CA VAL A 192 0.09 -6.70 11.35
C VAL A 192 -0.68 -7.98 11.05
N VAL A 193 -0.17 -8.77 10.13
CA VAL A 193 -0.72 -10.09 9.80
C VAL A 193 0.16 -11.16 10.45
N LYS A 194 -0.43 -11.90 11.37
CA LYS A 194 0.22 -13.02 12.07
C LYS A 194 -0.13 -14.34 11.37
N ASN A 195 0.86 -14.93 10.72
CA ASN A 195 0.70 -16.19 9.98
C ASN A 195 1.96 -17.07 10.11
N GLY A 196 2.30 -17.42 11.33
CA GLY A 196 3.48 -18.21 11.64
C GLY A 196 4.75 -17.54 11.11
N THR A 197 5.54 -18.31 10.37
CA THR A 197 6.80 -17.82 9.76
C THR A 197 6.59 -16.90 8.55
N ARG A 198 5.34 -16.71 8.10
CA ARG A 198 4.94 -15.83 7.01
C ARG A 198 4.27 -14.55 7.51
N SER A 199 4.50 -14.17 8.76
CA SER A 199 3.97 -12.95 9.33
C SER A 199 4.62 -11.72 8.69
N TYR A 200 3.81 -10.66 8.51
CA TYR A 200 4.24 -9.40 7.91
C TYR A 200 3.43 -8.23 8.42
N ALA A 201 3.92 -7.02 8.17
CA ALA A 201 3.21 -5.78 8.47
C ALA A 201 3.08 -4.92 7.22
N MET A 202 1.98 -4.19 7.12
CA MET A 202 1.70 -3.23 6.06
C MET A 202 1.45 -1.85 6.67
N VAL A 203 1.96 -0.82 6.01
CA VAL A 203 1.65 0.58 6.33
C VAL A 203 0.83 1.14 5.17
N GLY A 204 -0.37 1.60 5.48
CA GLY A 204 -1.34 2.06 4.50
C GLY A 204 -2.57 2.66 5.17
N TYR A 205 -3.74 2.11 4.88
CA TYR A 205 -5.03 2.63 5.33
C TYR A 205 -5.94 1.50 5.82
N VAL A 206 -6.84 1.81 6.77
CA VAL A 206 -7.83 0.85 7.28
C VAL A 206 -8.66 0.29 6.13
N GLY A 207 -8.80 -1.02 6.07
CA GLY A 207 -9.58 -1.71 5.03
C GLY A 207 -8.89 -1.84 3.68
N MET A 208 -7.73 -1.19 3.45
CA MET A 208 -6.91 -1.42 2.26
C MET A 208 -5.93 -2.56 2.53
N LEU A 209 -6.16 -3.70 1.89
CA LEU A 209 -5.42 -4.93 2.11
C LEU A 209 -4.35 -5.22 1.04
N GLY A 210 -4.29 -4.43 -0.03
CA GLY A 210 -3.16 -4.39 -0.95
C GLY A 210 -1.95 -3.68 -0.31
N MET A 211 -0.73 -4.22 -0.51
CA MET A 211 0.48 -3.67 0.10
C MET A 211 1.04 -2.48 -0.69
N LEU A 212 0.99 -1.29 -0.08
CA LEU A 212 1.68 -0.10 -0.58
C LEU A 212 3.10 -0.01 -0.04
N THR A 213 3.27 -0.33 1.22
CA THR A 213 4.53 -0.42 1.96
C THR A 213 4.39 -1.51 2.99
N GLY A 214 5.38 -2.36 3.14
CA GLY A 214 5.35 -3.40 4.16
C GLY A 214 6.68 -4.12 4.32
N PHE A 215 6.73 -4.99 5.29
CA PHE A 215 7.89 -5.84 5.58
C PHE A 215 7.44 -7.10 6.28
N ASN A 216 8.21 -8.17 6.13
CA ASN A 216 7.92 -9.41 6.82
C ASN A 216 8.79 -9.60 8.08
N SER A 217 8.47 -10.63 8.85
CA SER A 217 9.19 -10.98 10.09
C SER A 217 10.67 -11.36 9.89
N ARG A 218 11.11 -11.52 8.63
CA ARG A 218 12.52 -11.78 8.26
C ARG A 218 13.28 -10.52 7.88
N GLY A 219 12.63 -9.34 7.95
CA GLY A 219 13.24 -8.07 7.59
C GLY A 219 13.26 -7.77 6.08
N VAL A 220 12.53 -8.50 5.25
CA VAL A 220 12.36 -8.13 3.83
C VAL A 220 11.33 -7.02 3.73
N PHE A 221 11.78 -5.85 3.34
CA PHE A 221 10.97 -4.65 3.13
C PHE A 221 10.65 -4.44 1.65
N ALA A 222 9.44 -3.99 1.36
CA ALA A 222 9.04 -3.58 0.03
C ALA A 222 8.11 -2.35 0.05
N ALA A 223 8.25 -1.48 -0.93
CA ALA A 223 7.36 -0.35 -1.15
C ALA A 223 7.12 -0.12 -2.64
N VAL A 224 5.87 0.15 -3.02
CA VAL A 224 5.52 0.48 -4.40
C VAL A 224 5.74 1.97 -4.68
N LEU A 225 6.18 2.26 -5.91
CA LEU A 225 6.17 3.58 -6.50
C LEU A 225 5.53 3.47 -7.90
N ASP A 226 4.57 4.31 -8.22
CA ASP A 226 4.06 4.39 -9.58
C ASP A 226 5.15 4.88 -10.53
N SER A 227 5.25 4.28 -11.71
CA SER A 227 6.01 4.84 -12.82
C SER A 227 5.04 5.54 -13.76
N GLN A 228 5.08 6.85 -13.77
CA GLN A 228 4.17 7.69 -14.57
C GLN A 228 4.51 7.57 -16.07
N THR A 229 4.35 6.38 -16.63
CA THR A 229 4.57 6.14 -18.04
C THR A 229 3.38 6.61 -18.87
N GLY A 230 3.63 7.14 -20.06
CA GLY A 230 2.60 7.49 -21.04
C GLY A 230 2.02 6.28 -21.78
N SER A 231 2.29 5.04 -21.34
CA SER A 231 1.76 3.84 -21.99
C SER A 231 0.23 3.78 -21.85
N GLU A 232 -0.39 3.23 -22.87
CA GLU A 232 -1.84 2.99 -22.87
C GLU A 232 -2.24 2.12 -21.67
N TYR A 233 -3.30 2.54 -20.99
CA TYR A 233 -3.84 1.78 -19.87
C TYR A 233 -4.56 0.52 -20.37
N SER A 234 -4.23 -0.64 -19.83
CA SER A 234 -4.92 -1.89 -20.12
C SER A 234 -5.17 -2.64 -18.80
N TYR A 235 -6.33 -3.23 -18.66
CA TYR A 235 -6.74 -3.94 -17.45
C TYR A 235 -7.22 -5.37 -17.69
N THR A 236 -7.55 -5.73 -18.92
CA THR A 236 -8.02 -7.08 -19.26
C THR A 236 -6.94 -8.13 -19.00
N GLY A 237 -7.26 -9.11 -18.17
CA GLY A 237 -6.33 -10.15 -17.74
C GLY A 237 -5.20 -9.66 -16.83
N CYS A 238 -5.26 -8.41 -16.37
CA CYS A 238 -4.28 -7.86 -15.45
C CYS A 238 -4.56 -8.27 -14.01
N ARG A 239 -3.49 -8.37 -13.22
CA ARG A 239 -3.50 -8.61 -11.78
C ARG A 239 -3.27 -7.30 -11.03
N SER A 240 -3.63 -7.26 -9.75
CA SER A 240 -3.25 -6.16 -8.87
C SER A 240 -1.79 -6.32 -8.46
N TYR A 241 -0.97 -5.27 -8.71
CA TYR A 241 0.42 -5.28 -8.30
C TYR A 241 0.58 -5.11 -6.78
N THR A 242 -0.39 -4.52 -6.09
CA THR A 242 -0.34 -4.36 -4.63
C THR A 242 -0.68 -5.66 -3.90
N PHE A 243 -1.62 -6.45 -4.39
CA PHE A 243 -1.92 -7.77 -3.83
C PHE A 243 -0.84 -8.81 -4.18
N ASP A 244 -0.29 -8.75 -5.38
CA ASP A 244 0.84 -9.60 -5.74
C ASP A 244 2.09 -9.25 -4.91
N LEU A 245 2.34 -7.96 -4.60
CA LEU A 245 3.41 -7.56 -3.69
C LEU A 245 3.18 -8.08 -2.27
N ARG A 246 1.95 -7.99 -1.75
CA ARG A 246 1.59 -8.58 -0.46
C ARG A 246 1.96 -10.05 -0.39
N ARG A 247 1.55 -10.84 -1.40
CA ARG A 247 1.90 -12.25 -1.49
C ARG A 247 3.41 -12.48 -1.59
N ALA A 248 4.09 -11.69 -2.41
CA ALA A 248 5.53 -11.81 -2.59
C ALA A 248 6.26 -11.58 -1.27
N VAL A 249 5.94 -10.52 -0.52
CA VAL A 249 6.56 -10.21 0.78
C VAL A 249 6.20 -11.25 1.84
N GLU A 250 4.95 -11.71 1.90
CA GLU A 250 4.53 -12.77 2.81
C GLU A 250 5.40 -14.02 2.69
N ASN A 251 5.77 -14.40 1.47
CA ASN A 251 6.48 -15.65 1.19
C ASN A 251 8.01 -15.48 1.09
N ALA A 252 8.51 -14.26 0.92
CA ALA A 252 9.92 -13.99 0.66
C ALA A 252 10.84 -14.31 1.84
N ALA A 253 11.99 -14.91 1.55
CA ALA A 253 13.13 -14.97 2.44
C ALA A 253 14.23 -13.96 2.05
N THR A 254 14.25 -13.52 0.80
CA THR A 254 15.27 -12.64 0.21
C THR A 254 14.64 -11.56 -0.68
N LEU A 255 15.41 -10.53 -1.03
CA LEU A 255 15.00 -9.53 -2.01
C LEU A 255 14.72 -10.14 -3.39
N SER A 256 15.51 -11.17 -3.77
CA SER A 256 15.33 -11.88 -5.05
C SER A 256 13.97 -12.55 -5.13
N ASP A 257 13.49 -13.15 -4.03
CA ASP A 257 12.19 -13.82 -4.01
C ASP A 257 11.07 -12.83 -4.37
N VAL A 258 11.09 -11.63 -3.80
CA VAL A 258 10.12 -10.59 -4.13
C VAL A 258 10.28 -10.12 -5.57
N ALA A 259 11.52 -9.83 -6.00
CA ALA A 259 11.77 -9.33 -7.34
C ALA A 259 11.36 -10.36 -8.41
N ASP A 260 11.67 -11.64 -8.21
CA ASP A 260 11.37 -12.72 -9.15
C ASP A 260 9.87 -13.01 -9.24
N ASP A 261 9.17 -12.96 -8.12
CA ASP A 261 7.71 -13.08 -8.09
C ASP A 261 7.04 -11.93 -8.84
N MET A 262 7.46 -10.68 -8.58
CA MET A 262 6.87 -9.49 -9.18
C MET A 262 7.20 -9.31 -10.66
N ARG A 263 8.34 -9.80 -11.13
CA ARG A 263 8.74 -9.75 -12.55
C ARG A 263 8.39 -11.01 -13.35
N ASN A 264 7.61 -11.92 -12.80
CA ASN A 264 7.18 -13.12 -13.51
C ASN A 264 6.51 -12.76 -14.85
N PRO A 265 7.02 -13.26 -15.99
CA PRO A 265 6.52 -12.88 -17.33
C PRO A 265 5.08 -13.29 -17.60
N GLN A 266 4.53 -14.23 -16.84
CA GLN A 266 3.14 -14.65 -16.96
C GLN A 266 2.16 -13.71 -16.25
N ARG A 267 2.65 -12.70 -15.49
CA ARG A 267 1.82 -11.72 -14.81
C ARG A 267 1.85 -10.38 -15.51
N ASN A 268 0.68 -9.88 -15.81
CA ASN A 268 0.48 -8.55 -16.36
C ASN A 268 -0.17 -7.66 -15.31
N TYR A 269 0.22 -6.39 -15.32
CA TYR A 269 -0.33 -5.37 -14.44
C TYR A 269 -0.88 -4.21 -15.26
N THR A 270 -1.73 -3.42 -14.67
CA THR A 270 -2.38 -2.30 -15.34
C THR A 270 -1.42 -1.17 -15.67
N VAL A 271 -0.43 -0.93 -14.80
CA VAL A 271 0.52 0.17 -14.91
C VAL A 271 1.94 -0.28 -14.62
N ASN A 272 2.91 0.34 -15.28
CA ASN A 272 4.33 0.22 -14.94
C ASN A 272 4.57 0.78 -13.53
N HIS A 273 5.42 0.12 -12.76
CA HIS A 273 5.71 0.51 -11.39
C HIS A 273 7.12 0.13 -10.97
N LEU A 274 7.58 0.73 -9.89
CA LEU A 274 8.82 0.35 -9.24
C LEU A 274 8.48 -0.31 -7.90
N ILE A 275 9.30 -1.28 -7.51
CA ILE A 275 9.31 -1.84 -6.16
C ILE A 275 10.65 -1.52 -5.52
N PHE A 276 10.63 -0.71 -4.47
CA PHE A 276 11.80 -0.49 -3.64
C PHE A 276 11.89 -1.61 -2.63
N LEU A 277 13.03 -2.29 -2.60
CA LEU A 277 13.28 -3.48 -1.78
C LEU A 277 14.46 -3.22 -0.85
N ALA A 278 14.40 -3.72 0.38
CA ALA A 278 15.53 -3.70 1.29
C ALA A 278 15.52 -4.91 2.23
N ASP A 279 16.71 -5.36 2.63
CA ASP A 279 16.92 -6.30 3.73
C ASP A 279 18.03 -5.80 4.67
N GLY A 280 18.43 -6.56 5.65
CA GLY A 280 19.49 -6.16 6.60
C GLY A 280 20.85 -5.90 6.00
N ARG A 281 21.08 -6.17 4.70
CA ARG A 281 22.38 -6.09 4.03
C ARG A 281 22.46 -5.01 2.97
N GLU A 282 21.39 -4.82 2.19
CA GLU A 282 21.36 -3.90 1.06
C GLU A 282 19.95 -3.55 0.61
N ALA A 283 19.83 -2.70 -0.38
CA ALA A 283 18.56 -2.36 -1.01
C ALA A 283 18.66 -2.38 -2.54
N TRP A 284 17.54 -2.70 -3.18
CA TRP A 284 17.38 -2.80 -4.64
C TRP A 284 16.15 -2.02 -5.10
N VAL A 285 16.06 -1.78 -6.41
CA VAL A 285 14.84 -1.28 -7.04
C VAL A 285 14.50 -2.20 -8.21
N LEU A 286 13.36 -2.88 -8.14
CA LEU A 286 12.80 -3.52 -9.31
C LEU A 286 12.08 -2.45 -10.15
N GLU A 287 12.60 -2.17 -11.32
CA GLU A 287 11.96 -1.34 -12.34
C GLU A 287 11.10 -2.23 -13.23
N ASN A 288 9.83 -2.33 -12.90
CA ASN A 288 8.91 -3.28 -13.53
C ASN A 288 8.25 -2.67 -14.76
N ASN A 289 9.04 -2.52 -15.84
CA ASN A 289 8.62 -2.01 -17.13
C ASN A 289 8.10 -3.16 -18.00
N PHE A 290 6.81 -3.41 -17.99
CA PHE A 290 6.16 -4.43 -18.82
C PHE A 290 5.30 -3.83 -19.94
N ARG A 291 5.21 -2.50 -20.02
CA ARG A 291 4.49 -1.75 -21.04
C ARG A 291 5.38 -0.74 -21.75
N GLY A 292 6.61 -1.12 -22.05
CA GLY A 292 7.54 -0.27 -22.78
C GLY A 292 7.06 0.04 -24.19
N LEU A 293 7.62 1.08 -24.82
CA LEU A 293 7.43 1.36 -26.24
C LEU A 293 8.01 0.24 -27.10
N GLY A 294 7.19 -0.39 -27.92
CA GLY A 294 7.60 -1.46 -28.82
C GLY A 294 7.99 -2.75 -28.10
N THR A 295 9.12 -3.34 -28.48
CA THR A 295 9.61 -4.63 -27.94
C THR A 295 10.42 -4.49 -26.65
N ASN A 296 10.60 -3.29 -26.11
CA ASN A 296 11.49 -3.01 -24.98
C ASN A 296 10.80 -3.15 -23.62
N VAL A 297 10.14 -4.28 -23.40
CA VAL A 297 9.67 -4.65 -22.07
C VAL A 297 10.89 -5.08 -21.23
N SER A 298 11.16 -4.40 -20.15
CA SER A 298 12.31 -4.66 -19.30
C SER A 298 11.93 -4.64 -17.82
N ARG A 299 11.83 -5.83 -17.23
CA ARG A 299 11.59 -6.02 -15.80
C ARG A 299 12.91 -6.32 -15.10
N ARG A 300 13.64 -5.26 -14.76
CA ARG A 300 15.03 -5.38 -14.31
C ARG A 300 15.22 -4.85 -12.90
N VAL A 301 16.06 -5.56 -12.16
CA VAL A 301 16.55 -5.09 -10.86
C VAL A 301 17.69 -4.11 -11.06
N ARG A 302 17.60 -2.96 -10.40
CA ARG A 302 18.67 -1.98 -10.24
C ARG A 302 19.25 -2.10 -8.84
N THR A 303 20.57 -2.23 -8.78
CA THR A 303 21.39 -2.23 -7.55
C THR A 303 22.19 -0.93 -7.46
N ALA A 304 22.92 -0.71 -6.35
CA ALA A 304 23.80 0.46 -6.21
C ALA A 304 24.86 0.56 -7.30
N ASN A 305 25.32 -0.57 -7.84
CA ASN A 305 26.37 -0.63 -8.87
C ASN A 305 25.80 -0.58 -10.30
N SER A 306 24.49 -0.44 -10.47
CA SER A 306 23.89 -0.39 -11.79
C SER A 306 24.14 0.95 -12.46
N GLU A 307 24.46 0.92 -13.75
CA GLU A 307 24.55 2.14 -14.57
C GLU A 307 23.16 2.77 -14.72
N THR A 308 23.11 4.07 -14.54
CA THR A 308 21.89 4.86 -14.72
C THR A 308 21.83 5.53 -16.08
N ASN A 309 20.62 5.75 -16.59
CA ASN A 309 20.39 6.41 -17.86
C ASN A 309 20.87 7.87 -17.78
N PRO A 310 21.91 8.28 -18.57
CA PRO A 310 22.45 9.63 -18.51
C PRO A 310 21.44 10.69 -18.96
N GLY A 311 20.40 10.31 -19.72
CA GLY A 311 19.31 11.19 -20.12
C GLY A 311 18.31 11.49 -19.01
N PHE A 312 18.28 10.71 -17.91
CA PHE A 312 17.32 10.92 -16.84
C PHE A 312 17.58 12.24 -16.10
N ASN A 313 18.82 12.53 -15.80
CA ASN A 313 19.23 13.82 -15.22
C ASN A 313 20.65 14.16 -15.66
N PRO A 314 20.83 14.84 -16.80
CA PRO A 314 22.13 15.20 -17.30
C PRO A 314 22.89 16.03 -16.25
N GLY A 315 24.01 15.50 -15.76
CA GLY A 315 24.85 16.14 -14.75
C GLY A 315 24.69 15.64 -13.32
N ILE A 316 23.72 14.73 -13.03
CA ILE A 316 23.61 14.11 -11.72
C ILE A 316 23.58 12.58 -11.87
N ALA A 317 24.77 12.00 -12.01
CA ALA A 317 24.96 10.59 -11.73
C ALA A 317 24.69 10.34 -10.25
N TRP A 318 24.07 9.19 -9.88
CA TRP A 318 23.89 8.86 -8.47
C TRP A 318 25.24 8.84 -7.75
N GLY A 319 26.15 7.96 -8.13
CA GLY A 319 27.57 7.97 -7.72
C GLY A 319 27.79 8.07 -6.20
N ILE A 320 26.90 7.49 -5.40
CA ILE A 320 27.02 7.43 -3.94
C ILE A 320 27.02 5.97 -3.56
N ASP A 321 28.17 5.47 -3.14
CA ASP A 321 28.36 4.05 -2.78
C ASP A 321 27.48 3.63 -1.59
N GLU A 322 27.14 2.36 -1.55
CA GLU A 322 26.34 1.74 -0.47
C GLU A 322 25.05 2.50 -0.19
N SER A 323 24.43 3.01 -1.27
CA SER A 323 23.14 3.68 -1.23
C SER A 323 22.36 3.49 -2.51
N ILE A 324 21.04 3.59 -2.41
CA ILE A 324 20.15 3.55 -3.57
C ILE A 324 18.92 4.41 -3.32
N ALA A 325 18.46 5.12 -4.34
CA ALA A 325 17.22 5.89 -4.28
C ALA A 325 16.25 5.46 -5.37
N ALA A 326 14.98 5.77 -5.17
CA ALA A 326 13.93 5.65 -6.17
C ALA A 326 13.03 6.90 -6.17
N VAL A 327 12.61 7.27 -7.36
CA VAL A 327 11.54 8.23 -7.65
C VAL A 327 10.61 7.60 -8.69
N ASN A 328 9.53 8.27 -9.07
CA ASN A 328 8.51 7.73 -9.98
C ASN A 328 8.95 7.64 -11.46
N SER A 329 10.20 7.23 -11.70
CA SER A 329 10.76 7.04 -13.05
C SER A 329 11.76 5.89 -13.05
N PHE A 330 11.85 5.18 -14.20
CA PHE A 330 12.91 4.23 -14.45
C PHE A 330 14.20 4.96 -14.75
N VAL A 331 15.26 4.62 -14.05
CA VAL A 331 16.57 5.26 -14.19
C VAL A 331 17.67 4.31 -14.62
N LEU A 332 17.41 3.00 -14.65
CA LEU A 332 18.38 2.00 -15.08
C LEU A 332 18.70 2.15 -16.56
N LEU A 333 19.98 2.11 -16.91
CA LEU A 333 20.43 2.21 -18.30
C LEU A 333 19.74 1.17 -19.19
N GLY A 334 19.12 1.65 -20.27
CA GLY A 334 18.37 0.81 -21.21
C GLY A 334 16.98 0.38 -20.74
N ASN A 335 16.50 0.88 -19.60
CA ASN A 335 15.13 0.69 -19.13
C ASN A 335 14.46 2.07 -19.04
N THR A 336 13.90 2.53 -20.16
CA THR A 336 13.26 3.85 -20.25
C THR A 336 11.76 3.70 -20.23
N ASP A 337 11.09 4.56 -19.48
CA ASP A 337 9.65 4.73 -19.57
C ASP A 337 9.26 5.66 -20.73
N ASN A 338 7.96 5.72 -21.05
CA ASN A 338 7.43 6.56 -22.13
C ASN A 338 7.47 8.04 -21.80
N HIS A 339 7.72 8.41 -20.56
CA HIS A 339 7.96 9.78 -20.19
C HIS A 339 9.42 10.11 -20.41
N THR A 340 9.67 10.96 -21.37
CA THR A 340 10.80 11.84 -21.28
C THR A 340 10.68 12.55 -19.94
N ILE A 341 11.58 12.27 -19.05
CA ILE A 341 11.85 12.90 -17.76
C ILE A 341 10.76 13.88 -17.32
N LEU A 342 9.95 13.45 -16.36
CA LEU A 342 9.12 14.41 -15.64
C LEU A 342 10.06 15.29 -14.83
N PRO A 343 10.11 16.62 -15.05
CA PRO A 343 11.02 17.50 -14.33
C PRO A 343 10.97 17.33 -12.81
N ALA A 344 9.78 17.10 -12.26
CA ALA A 344 9.56 16.79 -10.86
C ALA A 344 10.38 15.57 -10.36
N ASN A 345 10.44 14.50 -11.13
CA ASN A 345 11.19 13.31 -10.74
C ASN A 345 12.69 13.56 -10.78
N ALA A 346 13.18 14.25 -11.80
CA ALA A 346 14.59 14.63 -11.92
C ALA A 346 15.00 15.58 -10.78
N MET A 347 14.16 16.54 -10.43
CA MET A 347 14.41 17.47 -9.33
C MET A 347 14.47 16.73 -7.97
N ARG A 348 13.52 15.83 -7.68
CA ARG A 348 13.54 15.02 -6.45
C ARG A 348 14.73 14.07 -6.39
N TRP A 349 15.14 13.49 -7.53
CA TRP A 349 16.36 12.71 -7.63
C TRP A 349 17.59 13.52 -7.25
N SER A 350 17.69 14.74 -7.77
CA SER A 350 18.77 15.68 -7.44
C SER A 350 18.76 16.04 -5.96
N SER A 351 17.59 16.28 -5.38
CA SER A 351 17.46 16.59 -3.97
C SER A 351 17.90 15.42 -3.09
N LEU A 352 17.45 14.17 -3.39
CA LEU A 352 17.91 12.98 -2.69
C LEU A 352 19.43 12.86 -2.71
N ALA A 353 20.05 12.99 -3.90
CA ALA A 353 21.50 12.90 -4.04
C ALA A 353 22.23 14.02 -3.28
N THR A 354 21.73 15.25 -3.36
CA THR A 354 22.34 16.42 -2.71
C THR A 354 22.22 16.31 -1.19
N GLN A 355 21.03 16.01 -0.67
CA GLN A 355 20.81 15.93 0.76
C GLN A 355 21.57 14.73 1.37
N LEU A 356 21.67 13.60 0.66
CA LEU A 356 22.47 12.48 1.14
C LEU A 356 23.97 12.81 1.21
N ARG A 357 24.51 13.56 0.22
CA ARG A 357 25.91 14.02 0.28
C ARG A 357 26.15 15.01 1.43
N LEU A 358 25.18 15.89 1.69
CA LEU A 358 25.25 16.83 2.82
C LEU A 358 25.18 16.13 4.18
N ALA A 359 24.49 14.99 4.28
CA ALA A 359 24.46 14.15 5.47
C ALA A 359 25.82 13.48 5.79
N GLY A 360 26.75 13.46 4.82
CA GLY A 360 28.11 12.95 5.02
C GLY A 360 28.30 11.50 4.58
N GLU A 361 29.45 10.94 5.00
CA GLU A 361 29.85 9.59 4.58
C GLU A 361 29.28 8.49 5.47
N GLN A 362 28.93 8.81 6.71
CA GLN A 362 28.29 7.90 7.66
C GLN A 362 26.98 8.53 8.14
N VAL A 363 25.88 7.93 7.71
CA VAL A 363 24.54 8.48 7.87
C VAL A 363 23.80 7.77 8.99
N THR A 364 23.24 8.57 9.90
CA THR A 364 22.37 8.11 11.01
C THR A 364 20.90 8.05 10.55
N GLY A 365 20.06 7.33 11.31
CA GLY A 365 18.61 7.35 11.09
C GLY A 365 18.01 8.75 11.20
N THR A 366 18.57 9.61 12.06
CA THR A 366 18.13 11.01 12.18
C THR A 366 18.43 11.81 10.92
N GLU A 367 19.60 11.63 10.34
CA GLU A 367 19.95 12.30 9.08
C GLU A 367 19.12 11.79 7.91
N LEU A 368 18.87 10.48 7.83
CA LEU A 368 17.96 9.93 6.82
C LEU A 368 16.54 10.50 6.94
N LYS A 369 16.00 10.60 8.16
CA LYS A 369 14.72 11.26 8.41
C LYS A 369 14.76 12.74 8.01
N SER A 370 15.88 13.42 8.20
CA SER A 370 16.08 14.78 7.75
C SER A 370 16.09 14.88 6.22
N VAL A 371 16.74 13.94 5.51
CA VAL A 371 16.68 13.86 4.04
C VAL A 371 15.24 13.69 3.57
N ALA A 372 14.50 12.73 4.12
CA ALA A 372 13.09 12.51 3.75
C ALA A 372 12.19 13.72 4.04
N SER A 373 12.58 14.55 5.00
CA SER A 373 11.87 15.76 5.43
C SER A 373 12.33 17.03 4.68
N TYR A 374 13.20 16.89 3.69
CA TYR A 374 13.74 18.04 2.97
C TYR A 374 12.67 18.81 2.22
N SER A 375 12.68 20.11 2.41
CA SER A 375 11.98 21.10 1.62
C SER A 375 12.84 22.35 1.50
N SER A 376 12.87 22.91 0.32
CA SER A 376 13.66 24.11 -0.02
C SER A 376 13.27 25.34 0.80
N THR A 377 12.04 25.39 1.28
CA THR A 377 11.49 26.51 2.05
C THR A 377 11.44 26.24 3.57
N GLY A 378 11.80 25.04 4.01
CA GLY A 378 11.65 24.62 5.41
C GLY A 378 10.21 24.39 5.87
N LYS A 379 9.24 24.34 4.92
CA LYS A 379 7.82 24.03 5.09
C LYS A 379 7.41 23.02 4.05
N PRO A 380 6.24 22.33 4.18
CA PRO A 380 5.77 21.44 3.12
C PRO A 380 5.77 22.15 1.77
N GLY A 381 6.59 21.67 0.86
CA GLY A 381 6.94 22.37 -0.38
C GLY A 381 6.23 21.81 -1.60
N ASN A 382 6.83 22.09 -2.77
CA ASN A 382 6.35 21.63 -4.06
C ASN A 382 7.29 20.54 -4.61
N ARG A 383 6.77 19.32 -4.77
CA ARG A 383 7.50 18.20 -5.37
C ARG A 383 8.06 18.54 -6.77
N ASP A 384 7.36 19.40 -7.52
CA ASP A 384 7.79 19.79 -8.86
C ASP A 384 9.03 20.70 -8.84
N GLN A 385 9.39 21.21 -7.66
CA GLN A 385 10.62 21.95 -7.39
C GLN A 385 11.69 21.11 -6.68
N GLY A 386 11.44 19.80 -6.50
CA GLY A 386 12.37 18.87 -5.90
C GLY A 386 12.19 18.67 -4.39
N ASP A 387 11.17 19.23 -3.79
CA ASP A 387 10.89 19.01 -2.36
C ASP A 387 10.50 17.54 -2.12
N LEU A 388 11.14 16.91 -1.12
CA LEU A 388 10.89 15.53 -0.73
C LEU A 388 9.78 15.44 0.31
N TYR A 389 9.61 16.51 1.08
CA TYR A 389 8.47 16.74 1.96
C TYR A 389 7.59 17.83 1.34
N SER A 390 6.44 17.42 0.83
CA SER A 390 5.56 18.28 0.04
C SER A 390 4.15 18.36 0.60
N THR A 391 3.35 19.25 0.05
CA THR A 391 1.92 19.36 0.39
C THR A 391 1.11 18.10 0.08
N HIS A 392 1.67 17.16 -0.69
CA HIS A 392 1.06 15.86 -1.03
C HIS A 392 1.56 14.70 -0.16
N THR A 393 2.49 14.96 0.75
CA THR A 393 3.02 13.91 1.65
C THR A 393 1.90 13.38 2.55
N ALA A 394 1.58 12.10 2.40
CA ALA A 394 0.60 11.39 3.22
C ALA A 394 1.29 10.65 4.38
N GLN A 395 2.43 10.01 4.10
CA GLN A 395 3.18 9.25 5.10
C GLN A 395 4.68 9.37 4.83
N LEU A 396 5.48 9.47 5.88
CA LEU A 396 6.93 9.27 5.85
C LEU A 396 7.30 8.13 6.78
N LEU A 397 8.17 7.24 6.30
CA LEU A 397 8.62 6.10 7.07
C LEU A 397 10.14 6.11 7.17
N TYR A 398 10.65 5.74 8.34
CA TYR A 398 12.01 5.26 8.56
C TYR A 398 11.93 3.80 8.98
N PHE A 399 12.77 2.96 8.43
CA PHE A 399 12.79 1.54 8.76
C PHE A 399 14.22 0.98 8.78
N CYS A 400 14.50 0.11 9.75
CA CYS A 400 15.71 -0.68 9.86
C CYS A 400 15.35 -2.16 9.73
N PRO A 401 15.66 -2.83 8.60
CA PRO A 401 15.26 -4.21 8.34
C PRO A 401 15.80 -5.23 9.35
N GLU A 402 16.98 -5.03 9.90
CA GLU A 402 17.58 -5.99 10.81
C GLU A 402 16.96 -6.00 12.21
N THR A 403 16.53 -4.82 12.68
CA THR A 403 15.91 -4.67 14.00
C THR A 403 14.38 -4.63 13.94
N LEU A 404 13.82 -4.54 12.73
CA LEU A 404 12.40 -4.30 12.46
C LEU A 404 11.89 -2.99 13.09
N GLU A 405 12.80 -2.06 13.37
CA GLU A 405 12.47 -0.75 13.91
C GLU A 405 11.76 0.08 12.86
N LEU A 406 10.54 0.47 13.16
CA LEU A 406 9.70 1.32 12.32
C LEU A 406 9.40 2.63 13.05
N GLU A 407 9.67 3.74 12.39
CA GLU A 407 9.16 5.05 12.80
C GLU A 407 8.37 5.65 11.63
N ALA A 408 7.27 6.34 11.94
CA ALA A 408 6.43 6.94 10.92
C ALA A 408 5.92 8.33 11.30
N PHE A 409 5.76 9.15 10.27
CA PHE A 409 4.91 10.32 10.27
C PHE A 409 3.65 10.01 9.44
N PHE A 410 2.50 10.26 10.02
CA PHE A 410 1.20 10.20 9.37
C PHE A 410 0.59 11.59 9.25
N ARG A 411 0.10 11.93 8.07
CA ARG A 411 -0.61 13.18 7.84
C ARG A 411 -1.82 13.28 8.76
N ASN A 412 -1.99 14.47 9.37
CA ASN A 412 -3.11 14.71 10.28
C ASN A 412 -4.45 14.71 9.52
N PRO A 413 -5.50 14.09 10.07
CA PRO A 413 -6.83 14.06 9.45
C PRO A 413 -7.59 15.39 9.49
N SER A 414 -7.09 16.40 10.20
CA SER A 414 -7.77 17.69 10.33
C SER A 414 -7.42 18.62 9.18
N VAL A 415 -8.40 18.99 8.38
CA VAL A 415 -8.24 19.99 7.31
C VAL A 415 -7.81 21.36 7.85
N ALA A 416 -8.19 21.66 9.09
CA ALA A 416 -7.82 22.91 9.75
C ALA A 416 -6.36 22.91 10.28
N ALA A 417 -5.73 21.74 10.35
CA ALA A 417 -4.33 21.60 10.76
C ALA A 417 -3.45 21.48 9.53
N PRO A 418 -2.68 22.51 9.15
CA PRO A 418 -1.73 22.40 8.06
C PRO A 418 -0.69 21.31 8.40
N LEU A 419 -0.07 20.75 7.36
CA LEU A 419 1.11 19.92 7.56
C LEU A 419 2.14 20.70 8.40
N PRO A 420 2.77 20.07 9.38
CA PRO A 420 3.78 20.76 10.19
C PRO A 420 4.98 21.18 9.32
N ASP A 421 5.64 22.25 9.68
CA ASP A 421 6.85 22.70 8.97
C ASP A 421 7.91 21.60 8.91
N LYS A 422 7.98 20.77 9.95
CA LYS A 422 8.82 19.58 10.01
C LYS A 422 7.99 18.38 10.50
N PRO A 423 8.03 17.25 9.78
CA PRO A 423 7.34 16.04 10.21
C PRO A 423 8.01 15.46 11.47
N THR A 424 7.21 15.00 12.41
CA THR A 424 7.69 14.29 13.60
C THR A 424 7.44 12.80 13.41
N PHE A 425 8.53 12.03 13.35
CA PHE A 425 8.47 10.58 13.32
C PHE A 425 8.17 10.04 14.72
N GLN A 426 7.23 9.13 14.80
CA GLN A 426 6.90 8.41 16.03
C GLN A 426 7.24 6.92 15.87
N ALA A 427 7.69 6.29 16.94
CA ALA A 427 7.91 4.85 16.94
C ALA A 427 6.59 4.11 16.74
N VAL A 428 6.63 3.11 15.87
CA VAL A 428 5.49 2.23 15.56
C VAL A 428 5.89 0.81 15.93
N PRO A 429 5.53 0.34 17.14
CA PRO A 429 5.87 -1.01 17.55
C PRO A 429 5.12 -2.04 16.70
N VAL A 430 5.88 -2.99 16.13
CA VAL A 430 5.33 -4.13 15.38
C VAL A 430 5.75 -5.42 16.08
N THR A 431 4.77 -6.27 16.36
CA THR A 431 5.01 -7.58 17.01
C THR A 431 4.33 -8.68 16.21
N PHE A 432 5.14 -9.56 15.63
CA PHE A 432 4.70 -10.72 14.87
C PHE A 432 4.32 -11.92 15.72
#